data_d3bb7af5f886442f3c2e21b62fff7991
#
_entry.id   d3bb7af5f886442f3c2e21b62fff7991
#
_cell.length_a   1.000
_cell.length_b   1.000
_cell.length_c   1.000
_cell.angle_alpha   90.00
_cell.angle_beta   90.00
_cell.angle_gamma   90.00
#
_symmetry.space_group_name_H-M   'P 1'
#
loop_
_entity.id
_entity.type
_entity.pdbx_description
1 polymer ?
#
loop_
_entity_poly.entity_id
_entity_poly.type
_entity_poly.pdbx_seq_one_letter_code
_entity_poly.pdbx_strand_id
1 'polypeptide(L)'
;MGIGAAAGVAAVGGIALDAEASGGSSPASPSDALVFDPDAYTELTTTVTDTAGAAHSVTYHFWKAITYVADPVDAKYQSLNVSVPVEIDGTAVDASDAPILFANSVGGYMPSSVADATGIGGGGTGGGVPGGGASGSAAPTASPSAPGANGNTNATGGALARNQLLALAAGYVVVEPGARGRTLRNSAGEYYGVAPAAIVDLKAAVRYVRFNKGRIPGDTDRIVSAGTSAGGALSALLGASGDSPLYDAHLRELGAADASDAVFATGAWCPITDLEHADGAYEWNWGGNVTQSTGTTVDRAVRAELRSRFAEYQASLHLKGLNGFGPLTARNYDTYLVRQYLEPSATAHLAALSDADRTAYLAAHPFIGWDGETAAFSWNDFLTHVGARKKTAPAFDAFDLSTGENNEFGKGTTLARHFTAYGLEHDTTGVTAKRLDSDVPGLLRLMNPMYHLVEKANPHRSKHWWIRLGTKDSDTSLTVSANLAAAAAGLGDDVDHLYYWDQGHGANTDPGDFITWIAGITGHRTERR
;
A
#
# COMPACT_ATOMS: atom_id res chain seq x y z
N MET A 1 67.36 -27.73 7.00
CA MET A 1 68.08 -27.56 5.73
C MET A 1 67.20 -26.69 4.87
N GLY A 2 67.41 -25.50 4.59
CA GLY A 2 68.63 -24.74 4.41
C GLY A 2 68.64 -24.14 3.04
N ILE A 3 68.75 -22.81 3.04
CA ILE A 3 69.43 -21.96 2.04
C ILE A 3 68.55 -21.59 0.84
N GLY A 4 68.34 -20.34 0.42
CA GLY A 4 68.98 -19.04 0.71
C GLY A 4 69.07 -18.23 -0.56
N ALA A 5 68.74 -16.96 -0.49
CA ALA A 5 69.24 -15.74 -1.12
C ALA A 5 69.64 -15.79 -2.63
N ALA A 6 69.45 -14.78 -3.43
CA ALA A 6 70.02 -13.45 -3.33
C ALA A 6 69.49 -12.48 -4.39
N ALA A 7 69.71 -11.24 -4.11
CA ALA A 7 69.34 -10.01 -4.81
C ALA A 7 70.06 -9.78 -6.14
N GLY A 8 69.47 -8.95 -7.01
CA GLY A 8 70.13 -8.32 -8.16
C GLY A 8 69.43 -6.99 -8.46
N VAL A 9 70.14 -5.91 -8.11
CA VAL A 9 69.82 -4.52 -8.45
C VAL A 9 70.41 -4.21 -9.83
N ALA A 10 69.66 -3.57 -10.72
CA ALA A 10 70.23 -2.80 -11.82
C ALA A 10 69.34 -1.58 -12.08
N ALA A 11 69.90 -0.42 -11.83
CA ALA A 11 69.35 0.89 -12.20
C ALA A 11 69.86 1.27 -13.59
N VAL A 12 69.00 1.77 -14.47
CA VAL A 12 69.40 2.69 -15.57
C VAL A 12 68.24 3.61 -15.95
N GLY A 13 68.49 4.91 -15.87
CA GLY A 13 68.19 5.93 -16.85
C GLY A 13 66.73 6.40 -16.96
N GLY A 14 66.46 7.61 -16.45
CA GLY A 14 65.23 8.37 -16.64
C GLY A 14 65.06 8.92 -18.06
N ILE A 15 63.82 9.01 -18.47
CA ILE A 15 63.32 10.03 -19.41
C ILE A 15 62.02 10.54 -18.76
N ALA A 16 62.02 11.82 -18.39
CA ALA A 16 60.82 12.56 -18.00
C ALA A 16 59.99 12.79 -19.26
N LEU A 17 58.78 12.28 -19.29
CA LEU A 17 57.73 12.74 -20.18
C LEU A 17 56.67 13.36 -19.31
N ASP A 18 56.46 14.66 -19.48
CA ASP A 18 55.32 15.40 -18.93
C ASP A 18 54.02 14.74 -19.41
N ALA A 19 53.34 14.04 -18.52
CA ALA A 19 51.97 13.60 -18.73
C ALA A 19 51.05 14.70 -18.14
N GLU A 20 50.40 15.43 -19.02
CA GLU A 20 49.28 16.29 -18.66
C GLU A 20 48.27 15.47 -17.82
N ALA A 21 47.98 15.97 -16.63
CA ALA A 21 46.96 15.42 -15.76
C ALA A 21 45.56 15.60 -16.41
N SER A 22 45.12 14.59 -17.16
CA SER A 22 43.69 14.42 -17.42
C SER A 22 43.03 14.19 -16.08
N GLY A 23 42.23 15.17 -15.63
CA GLY A 23 41.43 15.07 -14.44
C GLY A 23 40.44 13.92 -14.55
N GLY A 24 40.84 12.74 -14.12
CA GLY A 24 39.98 11.62 -13.87
C GLY A 24 39.22 11.93 -12.56
N SER A 25 37.96 12.28 -12.67
CA SER A 25 37.06 12.26 -11.52
C SER A 25 37.11 10.86 -10.91
N SER A 26 37.55 10.78 -9.64
CA SER A 26 37.40 9.53 -8.87
C SER A 26 35.95 9.07 -8.96
N PRO A 27 35.66 7.78 -9.09
CA PRO A 27 34.26 7.33 -9.03
C PRO A 27 33.68 7.82 -7.71
N ALA A 28 32.52 8.50 -7.81
CA ALA A 28 31.79 8.97 -6.63
C ALA A 28 31.57 7.80 -5.66
N SER A 29 31.71 8.03 -4.37
CA SER A 29 31.39 6.99 -3.39
C SER A 29 29.89 6.63 -3.51
N PRO A 30 29.47 5.41 -3.20
CA PRO A 30 28.04 5.07 -3.21
C PRO A 30 27.18 6.04 -2.38
N SER A 31 27.72 6.63 -1.32
CA SER A 31 27.07 7.65 -0.52
C SER A 31 26.86 8.97 -1.27
N ASP A 32 27.75 9.34 -2.19
CA ASP A 32 27.62 10.57 -2.96
C ASP A 32 26.49 10.49 -3.99
N ALA A 33 26.22 9.28 -4.51
CA ALA A 33 25.11 9.03 -5.44
C ALA A 33 23.74 9.21 -4.80
N LEU A 34 23.65 9.15 -3.46
CA LEU A 34 22.40 9.26 -2.69
C LEU A 34 22.18 10.66 -2.11
N VAL A 35 23.04 11.63 -2.40
CA VAL A 35 22.89 13.00 -1.91
C VAL A 35 21.83 13.73 -2.71
N PHE A 36 20.81 14.25 -2.02
CA PHE A 36 19.76 15.09 -2.62
C PHE A 36 20.34 16.45 -3.01
N ASP A 37 20.08 16.88 -4.24
CA ASP A 37 20.40 18.21 -4.74
C ASP A 37 19.22 19.15 -4.50
N PRO A 38 19.30 20.08 -3.53
CA PRO A 38 18.19 20.97 -3.21
C PRO A 38 17.90 22.01 -4.31
N ASP A 39 18.85 22.24 -5.24
CA ASP A 39 18.73 23.26 -6.27
C ASP A 39 18.16 22.70 -7.61
N ALA A 40 18.05 21.37 -7.74
CA ALA A 40 17.60 20.70 -8.96
C ALA A 40 16.07 20.60 -9.09
N TYR A 41 15.33 21.66 -8.79
CA TYR A 41 13.87 21.67 -8.86
C TYR A 41 13.32 22.46 -10.05
N THR A 42 12.05 22.23 -10.34
CA THR A 42 11.21 23.08 -11.20
C THR A 42 10.14 23.71 -10.31
N GLU A 43 9.96 25.03 -10.41
CA GLU A 43 8.85 25.71 -9.74
C GLU A 43 7.57 25.51 -10.56
N LEU A 44 6.52 25.02 -9.92
CA LEU A 44 5.22 24.75 -10.50
C LEU A 44 4.11 25.38 -9.67
N THR A 45 2.97 25.66 -10.31
CA THR A 45 1.76 26.13 -9.63
C THR A 45 0.58 25.21 -9.99
N THR A 46 -0.23 24.88 -8.97
CA THR A 46 -1.44 24.09 -9.16
C THR A 46 -2.60 24.69 -8.37
N THR A 47 -3.84 24.39 -8.80
CA THR A 47 -5.04 24.74 -8.03
C THR A 47 -5.55 23.50 -7.31
N VAL A 48 -5.73 23.60 -6.01
CA VAL A 48 -6.28 22.53 -5.16
C VAL A 48 -7.62 22.97 -4.61
N THR A 49 -8.66 22.17 -4.86
CA THR A 49 -9.98 22.40 -4.22
C THR A 49 -10.02 21.61 -2.92
N ASP A 50 -10.22 22.30 -1.81
CA ASP A 50 -10.37 21.67 -0.49
C ASP A 50 -11.70 20.90 -0.35
N THR A 51 -11.94 20.30 0.81
CA THR A 51 -13.17 19.54 1.08
C THR A 51 -14.39 20.41 1.34
N ALA A 52 -14.20 21.70 1.61
CA ALA A 52 -15.27 22.70 1.73
C ALA A 52 -15.64 23.33 0.37
N GLY A 53 -14.90 23.01 -0.70
CA GLY A 53 -15.10 23.53 -2.06
C GLY A 53 -14.34 24.83 -2.36
N ALA A 54 -13.49 25.31 -1.43
CA ALA A 54 -12.63 26.47 -1.70
C ALA A 54 -11.42 26.06 -2.56
N ALA A 55 -11.09 26.91 -3.53
CA ALA A 55 -9.94 26.72 -4.41
C ALA A 55 -8.72 27.48 -3.86
N HIS A 56 -7.61 26.78 -3.74
CA HIS A 56 -6.32 27.30 -3.28
C HIS A 56 -5.30 27.26 -4.41
N SER A 57 -4.60 28.36 -4.64
CA SER A 57 -3.44 28.41 -5.53
C SER A 57 -2.20 28.02 -4.75
N VAL A 58 -1.49 26.96 -5.18
CA VAL A 58 -0.29 26.46 -4.49
C VAL A 58 0.88 26.48 -5.45
N THR A 59 1.89 27.30 -5.15
CA THR A 59 3.21 27.27 -5.80
C THR A 59 4.13 26.37 -5.02
N TYR A 60 4.85 25.47 -5.71
CA TYR A 60 5.70 24.47 -5.07
C TYR A 60 6.93 24.15 -5.91
N HIS A 61 8.00 23.77 -5.24
CA HIS A 61 9.19 23.20 -5.86
C HIS A 61 8.99 21.72 -6.10
N PHE A 62 9.31 21.27 -7.31
CA PHE A 62 9.11 19.89 -7.77
C PHE A 62 10.44 19.28 -8.22
N TRP A 63 10.92 18.28 -7.50
CA TRP A 63 12.05 17.43 -7.90
C TRP A 63 11.52 16.15 -8.51
N LYS A 64 12.04 15.80 -9.68
CA LYS A 64 11.50 14.71 -10.51
C LYS A 64 12.48 13.55 -10.62
N ALA A 65 11.96 12.33 -10.51
CA ALA A 65 12.63 11.07 -10.87
C ALA A 65 14.03 10.89 -10.20
N ILE A 66 14.13 11.24 -8.93
CA ILE A 66 15.36 11.09 -8.16
C ILE A 66 15.55 9.61 -7.83
N THR A 67 16.63 9.00 -8.29
CA THR A 67 16.99 7.61 -7.94
C THR A 67 17.34 7.52 -6.46
N TYR A 68 16.68 6.65 -5.71
CA TYR A 68 16.78 6.55 -4.26
C TYR A 68 17.67 5.38 -3.75
N VAL A 69 18.34 4.66 -4.65
CA VAL A 69 19.29 3.59 -4.35
C VAL A 69 20.56 3.78 -5.18
N ALA A 70 21.71 3.34 -4.69
CA ALA A 70 22.97 3.49 -5.38
C ALA A 70 23.11 2.49 -6.56
N ASP A 71 22.54 1.29 -6.41
CA ASP A 71 22.63 0.19 -7.37
C ASP A 71 21.21 -0.20 -7.87
N PRO A 72 20.54 0.66 -8.66
CA PRO A 72 19.18 0.40 -9.11
C PRO A 72 19.13 -0.79 -10.08
N VAL A 73 18.21 -1.72 -9.85
CA VAL A 73 17.86 -2.77 -10.83
C VAL A 73 17.16 -2.14 -12.03
N ASP A 74 16.30 -1.15 -11.77
CA ASP A 74 15.62 -0.36 -12.79
C ASP A 74 15.30 1.05 -12.25
N ALA A 75 16.11 2.03 -12.62
CA ALA A 75 15.97 3.42 -12.16
C ALA A 75 14.63 4.05 -12.51
N LYS A 76 13.95 3.59 -13.56
CA LYS A 76 12.60 4.09 -13.92
C LYS A 76 11.58 3.85 -12.80
N TYR A 77 11.69 2.72 -12.11
CA TYR A 77 10.79 2.33 -11.02
C TYR A 77 11.39 2.61 -9.64
N GLN A 78 12.71 2.66 -9.55
CA GLN A 78 13.43 2.94 -8.30
C GLN A 78 13.83 4.41 -8.21
N SER A 79 12.86 5.29 -8.46
CA SER A 79 12.96 6.74 -8.35
C SER A 79 11.76 7.32 -7.61
N LEU A 80 11.91 8.54 -7.07
CA LEU A 80 10.86 9.25 -6.37
C LEU A 80 10.77 10.70 -6.86
N ASN A 81 9.59 11.31 -6.67
CA ASN A 81 9.38 12.75 -6.80
C ASN A 81 9.22 13.37 -5.42
N VAL A 82 9.63 14.63 -5.28
CA VAL A 82 9.42 15.45 -4.08
C VAL A 82 8.69 16.72 -4.48
N SER A 83 7.62 17.06 -3.75
CA SER A 83 6.88 18.33 -3.91
C SER A 83 6.88 19.08 -2.58
N VAL A 84 7.36 20.32 -2.60
CA VAL A 84 7.49 21.17 -1.40
C VAL A 84 6.74 22.48 -1.63
N PRO A 85 5.67 22.79 -0.89
CA PRO A 85 4.95 24.04 -1.07
C PRO A 85 5.80 25.21 -0.59
N VAL A 86 5.81 26.31 -1.37
CA VAL A 86 6.53 27.54 -1.05
C VAL A 86 5.62 28.76 -0.94
N GLU A 87 4.42 28.70 -1.56
CA GLU A 87 3.42 29.76 -1.48
C GLU A 87 2.01 29.13 -1.56
N ILE A 88 1.09 29.59 -0.72
CA ILE A 88 -0.33 29.23 -0.74
C ILE A 88 -1.15 30.50 -0.71
N ASP A 89 -2.01 30.71 -1.74
CA ASP A 89 -2.89 31.88 -1.90
C ASP A 89 -2.11 33.22 -1.83
N GLY A 90 -0.91 33.28 -2.41
CA GLY A 90 -0.06 34.45 -2.41
C GLY A 90 0.69 34.68 -1.08
N THR A 91 0.61 33.76 -0.14
CA THR A 91 1.31 33.83 1.15
C THR A 91 2.43 32.81 1.18
N ALA A 92 3.65 33.24 1.49
CA ALA A 92 4.82 32.36 1.59
C ALA A 92 4.65 31.35 2.73
N VAL A 93 5.08 30.11 2.49
CA VAL A 93 5.00 28.97 3.43
C VAL A 93 6.41 28.47 3.72
N ASP A 94 6.67 28.17 4.98
CA ASP A 94 7.86 27.44 5.40
C ASP A 94 7.50 25.99 5.71
N ALA A 95 7.95 25.07 4.85
CA ALA A 95 7.72 23.64 5.00
C ALA A 95 8.91 22.89 5.63
N SER A 96 9.88 23.60 6.25
CA SER A 96 11.11 23.00 6.75
C SER A 96 10.90 21.98 7.89
N ASP A 97 9.83 22.12 8.67
CA ASP A 97 9.41 21.23 9.76
C ASP A 97 8.07 20.54 9.50
N ALA A 98 7.54 20.64 8.27
CA ALA A 98 6.26 20.06 7.90
C ALA A 98 6.32 18.52 7.88
N PRO A 99 5.22 17.83 8.21
CA PRO A 99 5.12 16.38 7.99
C PRO A 99 5.38 16.02 6.53
N ILE A 100 5.90 14.83 6.29
CA ILE A 100 6.13 14.29 4.95
C ILE A 100 5.06 13.24 4.65
N LEU A 101 4.17 13.50 3.70
CA LEU A 101 3.28 12.48 3.16
C LEU A 101 4.04 11.64 2.13
N PHE A 102 4.29 10.38 2.45
CA PHE A 102 4.94 9.39 1.58
C PHE A 102 3.88 8.53 0.92
N ALA A 103 3.46 8.92 -0.29
CA ALA A 103 2.30 8.37 -0.99
C ALA A 103 2.72 7.43 -2.12
N ASN A 104 2.62 6.11 -1.92
CA ASN A 104 2.87 5.12 -2.96
C ASN A 104 1.63 4.87 -3.82
N SER A 105 1.83 4.75 -5.14
CA SER A 105 0.78 4.53 -6.14
C SER A 105 0.75 3.08 -6.67
N VAL A 106 1.27 2.11 -5.91
CA VAL A 106 1.27 0.70 -6.32
C VAL A 106 -0.16 0.15 -6.28
N GLY A 107 -0.64 -0.38 -7.41
CA GLY A 107 -1.93 -1.04 -7.55
C GLY A 107 -1.75 -2.47 -8.03
N GLY A 108 -2.38 -3.47 -7.41
CA GLY A 108 -2.32 -4.89 -7.80
C GLY A 108 -0.90 -5.46 -7.85
N TYR A 109 0.05 -4.92 -7.08
CA TYR A 109 1.48 -5.22 -7.13
C TYR A 109 2.11 -5.02 -8.53
N MET A 110 1.48 -4.18 -9.37
CA MET A 110 2.01 -3.79 -10.67
C MET A 110 3.14 -2.76 -10.50
N PRO A 111 4.05 -2.64 -11.49
CA PRO A 111 5.08 -1.60 -11.45
C PRO A 111 4.45 -0.21 -11.37
N SER A 112 4.98 0.62 -10.49
CA SER A 112 4.59 2.02 -10.35
C SER A 112 5.78 2.93 -10.65
N SER A 113 5.62 3.86 -11.61
CA SER A 113 6.67 4.78 -12.01
C SER A 113 6.23 6.22 -11.84
N VAL A 114 7.15 7.05 -11.36
CA VAL A 114 6.99 8.51 -11.27
C VAL A 114 7.87 9.26 -12.28
N ALA A 115 8.63 8.53 -13.10
CA ALA A 115 9.62 9.10 -14.01
C ALA A 115 9.01 10.01 -15.09
N ASP A 116 7.76 9.76 -15.49
CA ASP A 116 7.06 10.53 -16.53
C ASP A 116 6.15 11.63 -15.96
N ALA A 117 6.10 11.79 -14.60
CA ALA A 117 5.27 12.81 -13.97
C ALA A 117 5.69 14.23 -14.38
N THR A 118 4.72 15.12 -14.55
CA THR A 118 4.92 16.55 -14.86
C THR A 118 4.60 17.47 -13.69
N GLY A 119 4.26 16.89 -12.53
CA GLY A 119 3.93 17.55 -11.27
C GLY A 119 3.38 16.56 -10.27
N ILE A 120 2.93 17.05 -9.12
CA ILE A 120 2.33 16.28 -8.04
C ILE A 120 1.12 15.45 -8.52
N GLY A 121 0.98 14.22 -8.03
CA GLY A 121 -0.09 13.30 -8.39
C GLY A 121 0.08 12.66 -9.77
N GLY A 122 1.20 12.89 -10.46
CA GLY A 122 1.44 12.41 -11.82
C GLY A 122 2.04 11.00 -11.90
N GLY A 123 2.35 10.35 -10.79
CA GLY A 123 2.83 8.98 -10.73
C GLY A 123 1.69 7.97 -10.84
N GLY A 124 1.96 6.80 -11.36
CA GLY A 124 0.95 5.75 -11.42
C GLY A 124 1.44 4.41 -11.94
N THR A 125 0.59 3.40 -11.86
CA THR A 125 0.82 2.09 -12.44
C THR A 125 0.81 2.21 -13.97
N GLY A 126 1.98 2.25 -14.59
CA GLY A 126 2.18 2.17 -16.02
C GLY A 126 1.96 0.76 -16.53
N GLY A 127 0.74 0.38 -16.79
CA GLY A 127 0.38 -0.94 -17.26
C GLY A 127 -0.33 -0.94 -18.61
N GLY A 128 0.36 -0.61 -19.68
CA GLY A 128 0.01 -1.10 -21.01
C GLY A 128 0.67 -2.47 -21.17
N VAL A 129 -0.04 -3.59 -20.96
CA VAL A 129 0.43 -4.92 -21.32
C VAL A 129 0.22 -5.10 -22.82
N PRO A 130 1.27 -5.36 -23.63
CA PRO A 130 1.09 -5.91 -24.96
C PRO A 130 0.75 -7.40 -24.83
N GLY A 131 -0.49 -7.78 -25.07
CA GLY A 131 -0.88 -9.13 -25.44
C GLY A 131 -0.94 -10.16 -24.31
N GLY A 132 -2.06 -10.21 -23.62
CA GLY A 132 -2.53 -11.37 -22.87
C GLY A 132 -4.04 -11.23 -22.69
N GLY A 133 -4.81 -12.14 -23.30
CA GLY A 133 -6.24 -12.06 -23.52
C GLY A 133 -7.05 -11.65 -22.30
N ALA A 134 -7.63 -10.48 -22.37
CA ALA A 134 -8.68 -10.05 -21.50
C ALA A 134 -9.98 -10.72 -21.97
N SER A 135 -10.53 -11.62 -21.16
CA SER A 135 -11.93 -12.02 -21.28
C SER A 135 -12.77 -10.76 -21.06
N GLY A 136 -13.34 -10.28 -22.17
CA GLY A 136 -14.25 -9.16 -22.15
C GLY A 136 -15.51 -9.51 -21.37
N SER A 137 -15.79 -8.75 -20.33
CA SER A 137 -17.10 -8.70 -19.71
C SER A 137 -17.74 -7.36 -20.08
N ALA A 138 -18.81 -7.44 -20.87
CA ALA A 138 -19.60 -6.30 -21.30
C ALA A 138 -20.18 -5.56 -20.09
N ALA A 139 -20.16 -4.24 -20.14
CA ALA A 139 -20.77 -3.38 -19.14
C ALA A 139 -22.27 -3.61 -19.05
N PRO A 140 -22.88 -3.71 -17.85
CA PRO A 140 -24.32 -3.61 -17.71
C PRO A 140 -24.77 -2.15 -17.84
N THR A 141 -25.86 -1.98 -18.57
CA THR A 141 -26.54 -0.71 -18.82
C THR A 141 -26.93 0.00 -17.51
N ALA A 142 -26.68 1.29 -17.50
CA ALA A 142 -26.93 2.19 -16.38
C ALA A 142 -28.41 2.31 -16.04
N SER A 143 -28.73 2.18 -14.74
CA SER A 143 -29.94 2.77 -14.12
C SER A 143 -29.64 4.18 -13.62
N PRO A 144 -30.63 5.09 -13.55
CA PRO A 144 -30.40 6.51 -13.41
C PRO A 144 -29.85 6.88 -12.03
N SER A 145 -28.74 7.60 -12.05
CA SER A 145 -28.03 8.11 -10.89
C SER A 145 -28.71 9.34 -10.30
N ALA A 146 -28.72 9.42 -8.98
CA ALA A 146 -29.00 10.65 -8.25
C ALA A 146 -27.93 11.72 -8.55
N PRO A 147 -28.28 13.03 -8.56
CA PRO A 147 -27.35 14.09 -8.93
C PRO A 147 -26.32 14.35 -7.84
N GLY A 148 -25.04 14.14 -8.15
CA GLY A 148 -23.95 14.49 -7.25
C GLY A 148 -22.64 13.70 -7.34
N ALA A 149 -22.45 12.82 -8.33
CA ALA A 149 -21.18 12.15 -8.52
C ALA A 149 -20.67 12.38 -9.94
N ASN A 150 -19.69 13.24 -10.11
CA ASN A 150 -18.93 13.35 -11.35
C ASN A 150 -18.17 12.03 -11.58
N GLY A 151 -18.48 11.42 -12.75
CA GLY A 151 -18.04 10.08 -13.12
C GLY A 151 -16.54 9.93 -13.31
N ASN A 152 -16.10 8.85 -12.78
CA ASN A 152 -15.20 7.82 -13.29
C ASN A 152 -14.05 8.19 -14.22
N THR A 153 -12.82 8.01 -13.69
CA THR A 153 -11.75 7.25 -14.36
C THR A 153 -10.71 6.82 -13.32
N ASN A 154 -10.43 5.50 -13.17
CA ASN A 154 -9.44 4.89 -12.29
C ASN A 154 -9.59 5.24 -10.80
N ALA A 155 -10.61 4.70 -10.14
CA ALA A 155 -11.01 5.04 -8.78
C ALA A 155 -9.87 4.98 -7.73
N THR A 156 -8.91 4.07 -7.88
CA THR A 156 -7.80 3.92 -6.93
C THR A 156 -6.73 5.01 -7.06
N GLY A 157 -6.33 5.38 -8.27
CA GLY A 157 -5.33 6.43 -8.50
C GLY A 157 -5.83 7.84 -8.15
N GLY A 158 -7.10 8.14 -8.50
CA GLY A 158 -7.71 9.45 -8.25
C GLY A 158 -7.91 9.77 -6.76
N ALA A 159 -8.26 8.77 -5.96
CA ALA A 159 -8.46 8.95 -4.52
C ALA A 159 -7.15 9.28 -3.78
N LEU A 160 -6.05 8.62 -4.14
CA LEU A 160 -4.73 8.89 -3.55
C LEU A 160 -4.18 10.25 -4.01
N ALA A 161 -4.30 10.58 -5.30
CA ALA A 161 -3.89 11.90 -5.84
C ALA A 161 -4.57 13.07 -5.11
N ARG A 162 -5.81 12.86 -4.64
CA ARG A 162 -6.51 13.86 -3.83
C ARG A 162 -5.85 14.09 -2.47
N ASN A 163 -5.39 13.03 -1.80
CA ASN A 163 -4.66 13.17 -0.53
C ASN A 163 -3.35 13.95 -0.72
N GLN A 164 -2.61 13.71 -1.80
CA GLN A 164 -1.36 14.39 -2.14
C GLN A 164 -1.60 15.89 -2.34
N LEU A 165 -2.61 16.26 -3.14
CA LEU A 165 -2.97 17.65 -3.40
C LEU A 165 -3.43 18.37 -2.13
N LEU A 166 -4.27 17.74 -1.32
CA LEU A 166 -4.72 18.32 -0.05
C LEU A 166 -3.57 18.47 0.95
N ALA A 167 -2.63 17.51 1.01
CA ALA A 167 -1.44 17.61 1.83
C ALA A 167 -0.55 18.79 1.40
N LEU A 168 -0.34 18.96 0.09
CA LEU A 168 0.41 20.09 -0.44
C LEU A 168 -0.26 21.43 -0.09
N ALA A 169 -1.59 21.53 -0.24
CA ALA A 169 -2.36 22.74 0.13
C ALA A 169 -2.40 22.99 1.65
N ALA A 170 -2.21 21.94 2.46
CA ALA A 170 -2.04 22.03 3.89
C ALA A 170 -0.61 22.41 4.32
N GLY A 171 0.32 22.64 3.37
CA GLY A 171 1.70 23.01 3.65
C GLY A 171 2.64 21.81 3.91
N TYR A 172 2.21 20.58 3.65
CA TYR A 172 3.03 19.39 3.87
C TYR A 172 3.94 19.10 2.67
N VAL A 173 5.08 18.48 2.94
CA VAL A 173 5.93 17.91 1.90
C VAL A 173 5.31 16.62 1.39
N VAL A 174 5.31 16.41 0.08
CA VAL A 174 4.80 15.18 -0.53
C VAL A 174 5.92 14.46 -1.26
N VAL A 175 6.13 13.19 -0.92
CA VAL A 175 7.08 12.29 -1.57
C VAL A 175 6.29 11.17 -2.24
N GLU A 176 6.52 11.00 -3.54
CA GLU A 176 5.86 10.00 -4.38
C GLU A 176 6.90 9.00 -4.89
N PRO A 177 7.04 7.82 -4.27
CA PRO A 177 7.99 6.82 -4.74
C PRO A 177 7.39 5.98 -5.88
N GLY A 178 8.22 5.63 -6.85
CA GLY A 178 8.02 4.48 -7.71
C GLY A 178 8.41 3.20 -6.99
N ALA A 179 8.01 2.05 -7.53
CA ALA A 179 8.43 0.74 -7.09
C ALA A 179 8.35 -0.28 -8.22
N ARG A 180 9.23 -1.27 -8.19
CA ARG A 180 9.16 -2.45 -9.08
C ARG A 180 7.88 -3.24 -8.80
N GLY A 181 7.42 -4.03 -9.77
CA GLY A 181 6.22 -4.83 -9.61
C GLY A 181 6.27 -6.13 -10.41
N ARG A 182 5.35 -7.02 -10.10
CA ARG A 182 5.31 -8.44 -10.48
C ARG A 182 5.39 -8.74 -11.98
N THR A 183 5.14 -7.79 -12.87
CA THR A 183 5.13 -8.00 -14.31
C THR A 183 6.42 -7.57 -15.00
N LEU A 184 7.37 -6.97 -14.27
CA LEU A 184 8.65 -6.56 -14.83
C LEU A 184 9.50 -7.78 -15.19
N ARG A 185 10.00 -7.80 -16.44
CA ARG A 185 10.75 -8.90 -16.99
C ARG A 185 11.98 -8.38 -17.73
N ASN A 186 13.13 -8.94 -17.45
CA ASN A 186 14.38 -8.59 -18.15
C ASN A 186 14.50 -9.30 -19.52
N SER A 187 15.57 -9.01 -20.26
CA SER A 187 15.83 -9.60 -21.57
C SER A 187 16.09 -11.12 -21.53
N ALA A 188 16.52 -11.67 -20.39
CA ALA A 188 16.66 -13.10 -20.16
C ALA A 188 15.32 -13.78 -19.85
N GLY A 189 14.26 -13.00 -19.71
CA GLY A 189 12.93 -13.50 -19.40
C GLY A 189 12.65 -13.69 -17.93
N GLU A 190 13.50 -13.19 -17.03
CA GLU A 190 13.37 -13.33 -15.59
C GLU A 190 12.53 -12.18 -15.00
N TYR A 191 11.63 -12.53 -14.08
CA TYR A 191 10.80 -11.56 -13.34
C TYR A 191 11.61 -10.96 -12.19
N TYR A 192 11.87 -9.65 -12.21
CA TYR A 192 12.72 -8.95 -11.24
C TYR A 192 11.97 -8.00 -10.31
N GLY A 193 10.65 -7.93 -10.44
CA GLY A 193 9.78 -7.10 -9.61
C GLY A 193 8.75 -7.86 -8.78
N VAL A 194 8.89 -9.19 -8.66
CA VAL A 194 8.07 -10.06 -7.80
C VAL A 194 8.44 -9.89 -6.32
N ALA A 195 7.65 -10.45 -5.42
CA ALA A 195 7.90 -10.37 -3.97
C ALA A 195 9.35 -10.74 -3.61
N PRO A 196 10.04 -9.96 -2.77
CA PRO A 196 9.56 -8.81 -2.00
C PRO A 196 9.93 -7.44 -2.62
N ALA A 197 10.13 -7.35 -3.95
CA ALA A 197 10.74 -6.19 -4.61
C ALA A 197 10.05 -4.86 -4.24
N ALA A 198 8.71 -4.79 -4.30
CA ALA A 198 7.98 -3.55 -4.07
C ALA A 198 8.18 -3.00 -2.65
N ILE A 199 8.07 -3.83 -1.61
CA ILE A 199 8.28 -3.37 -0.23
C ILE A 199 9.73 -2.98 0.03
N VAL A 200 10.71 -3.68 -0.55
CA VAL A 200 12.13 -3.35 -0.44
C VAL A 200 12.42 -1.99 -1.09
N ASP A 201 11.84 -1.72 -2.26
CA ASP A 201 11.95 -0.44 -2.95
C ASP A 201 11.38 0.71 -2.11
N LEU A 202 10.17 0.53 -1.55
CA LEU A 202 9.56 1.56 -0.69
C LEU A 202 10.36 1.81 0.60
N LYS A 203 10.91 0.77 1.22
CA LYS A 203 11.83 0.92 2.37
C LYS A 203 13.09 1.68 2.00
N ALA A 204 13.70 1.36 0.85
CA ALA A 204 14.86 2.08 0.36
C ALA A 204 14.55 3.56 0.09
N ALA A 205 13.37 3.87 -0.45
CA ALA A 205 12.91 5.25 -0.65
C ALA A 205 12.71 6.01 0.68
N VAL A 206 12.15 5.37 1.73
CA VAL A 206 12.07 5.98 3.07
C VAL A 206 13.47 6.24 3.65
N ARG A 207 14.40 5.27 3.51
CA ARG A 207 15.79 5.44 3.93
C ARG A 207 16.46 6.61 3.21
N TYR A 208 16.21 6.77 1.91
CA TYR A 208 16.73 7.90 1.13
C TYR A 208 16.24 9.26 1.67
N VAL A 209 14.93 9.39 1.92
CA VAL A 209 14.36 10.61 2.50
C VAL A 209 15.01 10.94 3.83
N ARG A 210 15.17 9.96 4.70
CA ARG A 210 15.74 10.14 6.04
C ARG A 210 17.25 10.44 6.02
N PHE A 211 18.00 9.81 5.12
CA PHE A 211 19.42 10.07 4.89
C PHE A 211 19.67 11.54 4.48
N ASN A 212 18.73 12.10 3.74
CA ASN A 212 18.79 13.50 3.28
C ASN A 212 18.09 14.49 4.22
N LYS A 213 18.00 14.17 5.52
CA LYS A 213 17.53 15.08 6.56
C LYS A 213 18.27 16.42 6.48
N GLY A 214 17.50 17.52 6.41
CA GLY A 214 18.03 18.89 6.29
C GLY A 214 18.44 19.29 4.86
N ARG A 215 18.37 18.37 3.87
CA ARG A 215 18.48 18.67 2.44
C ARG A 215 17.12 18.62 1.77
N ILE A 216 16.35 17.55 2.01
CA ILE A 216 14.93 17.51 1.68
C ILE A 216 14.20 18.32 2.76
N PRO A 217 13.43 19.36 2.39
CA PRO A 217 12.57 20.06 3.35
C PRO A 217 11.55 19.10 3.99
N GLY A 218 11.12 19.45 5.19
CA GLY A 218 10.18 18.63 5.97
C GLY A 218 10.85 17.87 7.12
N ASP A 219 10.02 17.45 8.06
CA ASP A 219 10.45 16.65 9.20
C ASP A 219 10.51 15.17 8.84
N THR A 220 11.72 14.68 8.58
CA THR A 220 11.97 13.26 8.24
C THR A 220 11.68 12.29 9.39
N ASP A 221 11.43 12.78 10.60
CA ASP A 221 10.99 11.96 11.72
C ASP A 221 9.45 11.82 11.76
N ARG A 222 8.73 12.59 10.91
CA ARG A 222 7.27 12.57 10.76
C ARG A 222 6.83 12.15 9.36
N ILE A 223 7.39 11.04 8.87
CA ILE A 223 6.98 10.43 7.60
C ILE A 223 5.67 9.66 7.82
N VAL A 224 4.63 10.01 7.06
CA VAL A 224 3.33 9.35 7.04
C VAL A 224 3.19 8.58 5.74
N SER A 225 3.22 7.25 5.79
CA SER A 225 2.99 6.42 4.60
C SER A 225 1.52 6.41 4.21
N ALA A 226 1.22 6.41 2.91
CA ALA A 226 -0.14 6.33 2.39
C ALA A 226 -0.20 5.45 1.13
N GLY A 227 -1.29 4.68 1.00
CA GLY A 227 -1.52 3.84 -0.18
C GLY A 227 -2.88 3.18 -0.17
N THR A 228 -3.29 2.68 -1.35
CA THR A 228 -4.61 2.06 -1.59
C THR A 228 -4.44 0.66 -2.18
N SER A 229 -5.29 -0.31 -1.80
CA SER A 229 -5.27 -1.68 -2.33
C SER A 229 -3.94 -2.40 -2.02
N ALA A 230 -3.22 -2.89 -3.01
CA ALA A 230 -1.85 -3.40 -2.83
C ALA A 230 -0.91 -2.32 -2.26
N GLY A 231 -1.07 -1.05 -2.67
CA GLY A 231 -0.37 0.09 -2.06
C GLY A 231 -0.76 0.31 -0.60
N GLY A 232 -2.02 0.07 -0.24
CA GLY A 232 -2.49 0.07 1.14
C GLY A 232 -1.86 -1.05 1.97
N ALA A 233 -1.74 -2.25 1.38
CA ALA A 233 -1.03 -3.37 1.99
C ALA A 233 0.46 -3.04 2.21
N LEU A 234 1.11 -2.45 1.22
CA LEU A 234 2.52 -2.02 1.33
C LEU A 234 2.71 -0.89 2.34
N SER A 235 1.77 0.07 2.43
CA SER A 235 1.79 1.09 3.49
C SER A 235 1.64 0.47 4.89
N ALA A 236 0.70 -0.46 5.05
CA ALA A 236 0.53 -1.20 6.31
C ALA A 236 1.80 -2.00 6.67
N LEU A 237 2.45 -2.60 5.66
CA LEU A 237 3.67 -3.35 5.86
C LEU A 237 4.87 -2.44 6.20
N LEU A 238 5.00 -1.26 5.56
CA LEU A 238 5.97 -0.23 5.97
C LEU A 238 5.76 0.14 7.44
N GLY A 239 4.50 0.43 7.81
CA GLY A 239 4.15 0.77 9.18
C GLY A 239 4.48 -0.33 10.20
N ALA A 240 4.25 -1.59 9.85
CA ALA A 240 4.48 -2.72 10.75
C ALA A 240 5.96 -3.11 10.86
N SER A 241 6.74 -2.99 9.78
CA SER A 241 8.05 -3.63 9.63
C SER A 241 9.26 -2.69 9.71
N GLY A 242 9.11 -1.47 10.26
CA GLY A 242 10.20 -0.51 10.37
C GLY A 242 11.49 -1.13 10.93
N ASP A 243 12.61 -0.91 10.27
CA ASP A 243 13.95 -1.40 10.65
C ASP A 243 14.03 -2.93 10.89
N SER A 244 13.14 -3.69 10.27
CA SER A 244 13.18 -5.15 10.42
C SER A 244 14.38 -5.74 9.69
N PRO A 245 15.23 -6.54 10.37
CA PRO A 245 16.43 -7.12 9.79
C PRO A 245 16.14 -8.15 8.67
N LEU A 246 14.89 -8.56 8.49
CA LEU A 246 14.50 -9.44 7.40
C LEU A 246 14.78 -8.83 6.02
N TYR A 247 14.82 -7.51 5.91
CA TYR A 247 15.04 -6.79 4.64
C TYR A 247 16.49 -6.38 4.41
N ASP A 248 17.38 -6.52 5.40
CA ASP A 248 18.75 -5.99 5.34
C ASP A 248 19.56 -6.50 4.14
N ALA A 249 19.42 -7.77 3.79
CA ALA A 249 20.15 -8.35 2.65
C ALA A 249 19.69 -7.69 1.33
N HIS A 250 18.39 -7.55 1.14
CA HIS A 250 17.81 -6.95 -0.05
C HIS A 250 18.14 -5.45 -0.17
N LEU A 251 18.09 -4.72 0.95
CA LEU A 251 18.42 -3.29 0.99
C LEU A 251 19.90 -3.04 0.70
N ARG A 252 20.80 -3.89 1.22
CA ARG A 252 22.22 -3.81 0.89
C ARG A 252 22.50 -4.12 -0.59
N GLU A 253 21.80 -5.09 -1.17
CA GLU A 253 21.94 -5.43 -2.60
C GLU A 253 21.60 -4.25 -3.51
N LEU A 254 20.65 -3.41 -3.12
CA LEU A 254 20.27 -2.18 -3.84
C LEU A 254 21.16 -0.98 -3.53
N GLY A 255 22.13 -1.10 -2.62
CA GLY A 255 22.87 0.06 -2.14
C GLY A 255 21.97 1.11 -1.51
N ALA A 256 20.94 0.68 -0.75
CA ALA A 256 20.05 1.60 -0.04
C ALA A 256 20.82 2.41 1.01
N ALA A 257 20.36 3.64 1.27
CA ALA A 257 20.98 4.53 2.26
C ALA A 257 21.03 3.89 3.65
N ASP A 258 22.11 4.15 4.39
CA ASP A 258 22.26 3.73 5.79
C ASP A 258 21.46 4.67 6.71
N ALA A 259 20.16 4.42 6.77
CA ALA A 259 19.20 5.16 7.58
C ALA A 259 18.03 4.24 7.97
N SER A 260 17.22 4.67 8.93
CA SER A 260 16.01 3.96 9.33
C SER A 260 14.92 4.02 8.26
N ASP A 261 14.18 2.93 8.06
CA ASP A 261 12.96 2.88 7.25
C ASP A 261 11.67 2.85 8.07
N ALA A 262 11.73 3.07 9.38
CA ALA A 262 10.56 3.19 10.23
C ALA A 262 9.75 4.45 9.87
N VAL A 263 8.44 4.34 9.72
CA VAL A 263 7.55 5.48 9.46
C VAL A 263 6.78 5.86 10.73
N PHE A 264 6.50 7.15 10.88
CA PHE A 264 5.83 7.71 12.05
C PHE A 264 4.37 7.26 12.12
N ALA A 265 3.66 7.33 10.98
CA ALA A 265 2.26 7.00 10.88
C ALA A 265 1.96 6.29 9.55
N THR A 266 0.81 5.62 9.48
CA THR A 266 0.41 4.80 8.34
C THR A 266 -1.03 5.06 7.96
N GLY A 267 -1.28 5.45 6.70
CA GLY A 267 -2.57 5.50 6.05
C GLY A 267 -2.74 4.33 5.08
N ALA A 268 -3.75 3.48 5.31
CA ALA A 268 -4.00 2.29 4.51
C ALA A 268 -5.48 2.23 4.09
N TRP A 269 -5.75 2.43 2.80
CA TRP A 269 -7.09 2.28 2.23
C TRP A 269 -7.23 0.89 1.61
N CYS A 270 -8.31 0.21 1.95
CA CYS A 270 -8.63 -1.15 1.50
C CYS A 270 -7.39 -2.08 1.41
N PRO A 271 -6.58 -2.19 2.48
CA PRO A 271 -5.34 -2.93 2.45
C PRO A 271 -5.61 -4.43 2.24
N ILE A 272 -5.03 -5.00 1.16
CA ILE A 272 -5.09 -6.45 0.89
C ILE A 272 -3.82 -7.08 1.46
N THR A 273 -3.83 -7.35 2.75
CA THR A 273 -2.71 -7.94 3.51
C THR A 273 -2.95 -9.40 3.81
N ASP A 274 -1.94 -10.06 4.41
CA ASP A 274 -2.05 -11.43 4.93
C ASP A 274 -2.48 -12.44 3.85
N LEU A 275 -1.80 -12.41 2.70
CA LEU A 275 -2.13 -13.20 1.52
C LEU A 275 -2.19 -14.70 1.79
N GLU A 276 -1.36 -15.20 2.73
CA GLU A 276 -1.34 -16.61 3.13
C GLU A 276 -2.70 -17.11 3.65
N HIS A 277 -3.46 -16.21 4.30
CA HIS A 277 -4.75 -16.54 4.92
C HIS A 277 -5.93 -15.85 4.24
N ALA A 278 -5.66 -15.07 3.19
CA ALA A 278 -6.67 -14.24 2.52
C ALA A 278 -7.79 -15.06 1.87
N ASP A 279 -7.50 -16.25 1.32
CA ASP A 279 -8.50 -17.14 0.74
C ASP A 279 -9.53 -17.58 1.78
N GLY A 280 -9.06 -18.01 2.94
CA GLY A 280 -9.93 -18.43 4.03
C GLY A 280 -10.77 -17.26 4.58
N ALA A 281 -10.15 -16.09 4.75
CA ALA A 281 -10.81 -14.86 5.16
C ALA A 281 -11.90 -14.43 4.16
N TYR A 282 -11.60 -14.52 2.88
CA TYR A 282 -12.55 -14.20 1.81
C TYR A 282 -13.75 -15.15 1.81
N GLU A 283 -13.52 -16.47 1.93
CA GLU A 283 -14.59 -17.44 2.00
C GLU A 283 -15.41 -17.34 3.29
N TRP A 284 -14.82 -16.93 4.39
CA TRP A 284 -15.56 -16.65 5.61
C TRP A 284 -16.55 -15.50 5.40
N ASN A 285 -16.11 -14.41 4.77
CA ASN A 285 -16.93 -13.21 4.53
C ASN A 285 -17.94 -13.43 3.40
N TRP A 286 -17.45 -13.81 2.20
CA TRP A 286 -18.21 -13.80 0.94
C TRP A 286 -18.75 -15.15 0.52
N GLY A 287 -18.36 -16.24 1.18
CA GLY A 287 -18.60 -17.60 0.70
C GLY A 287 -20.07 -18.00 0.52
N GLY A 288 -21.02 -17.27 1.14
CA GLY A 288 -22.45 -17.46 0.95
C GLY A 288 -23.03 -16.80 -0.30
N ASN A 289 -22.32 -15.83 -0.89
CA ASN A 289 -22.81 -15.01 -1.99
C ASN A 289 -22.48 -15.64 -3.35
N VAL A 290 -23.33 -15.37 -4.35
CA VAL A 290 -23.06 -15.77 -5.74
C VAL A 290 -21.92 -14.94 -6.33
N THR A 291 -21.18 -15.51 -7.27
CA THR A 291 -20.15 -14.77 -7.99
C THR A 291 -20.74 -13.86 -9.06
N GLN A 292 -20.17 -12.67 -9.25
CA GLN A 292 -20.61 -11.74 -10.29
C GLN A 292 -20.48 -12.32 -11.70
N SER A 293 -19.44 -13.13 -11.94
CA SER A 293 -19.14 -13.68 -13.26
C SER A 293 -20.09 -14.80 -13.70
N THR A 294 -20.59 -15.63 -12.76
CA THR A 294 -21.40 -16.81 -13.09
C THR A 294 -22.82 -16.75 -12.54
N GLY A 295 -23.10 -15.86 -11.58
CA GLY A 295 -24.40 -15.83 -10.88
C GLY A 295 -24.65 -17.05 -9.98
N THR A 296 -23.63 -17.89 -9.74
CA THR A 296 -23.72 -19.09 -8.91
C THR A 296 -22.80 -19.02 -7.70
N THR A 297 -23.09 -19.81 -6.67
CA THR A 297 -22.18 -19.97 -5.53
C THR A 297 -20.95 -20.78 -5.94
N VAL A 298 -19.83 -20.52 -5.27
CA VAL A 298 -18.59 -21.30 -5.43
C VAL A 298 -18.75 -22.73 -4.90
N ASP A 299 -17.80 -23.61 -5.26
CA ASP A 299 -17.80 -25.00 -4.82
C ASP A 299 -17.95 -25.09 -3.29
N ARG A 300 -18.90 -25.95 -2.85
CA ARG A 300 -19.27 -26.05 -1.44
C ARG A 300 -18.17 -26.67 -0.59
N ALA A 301 -17.41 -27.64 -1.12
CA ALA A 301 -16.36 -28.31 -0.37
C ALA A 301 -15.16 -27.37 -0.20
N VAL A 302 -14.72 -26.71 -1.27
CA VAL A 302 -13.66 -25.70 -1.25
C VAL A 302 -14.00 -24.59 -0.24
N ARG A 303 -15.23 -24.05 -0.31
CA ARG A 303 -15.70 -23.04 0.63
C ARG A 303 -15.67 -23.51 2.07
N ALA A 304 -16.15 -24.71 2.35
CA ALA A 304 -16.22 -25.24 3.71
C ALA A 304 -14.81 -25.42 4.31
N GLU A 305 -13.87 -25.92 3.52
CA GLU A 305 -12.50 -26.14 3.95
C GLU A 305 -11.77 -24.81 4.20
N LEU A 306 -11.84 -23.85 3.28
CA LEU A 306 -11.24 -22.53 3.45
C LEU A 306 -11.79 -21.78 4.68
N ARG A 307 -13.11 -21.91 4.93
CA ARG A 307 -13.70 -21.35 6.17
C ARG A 307 -13.20 -22.04 7.44
N SER A 308 -12.94 -23.35 7.40
CA SER A 308 -12.34 -24.07 8.53
C SER A 308 -10.93 -23.57 8.81
N ARG A 309 -10.12 -23.44 7.76
CA ARG A 309 -8.75 -22.88 7.84
C ARG A 309 -8.74 -21.44 8.40
N PHE A 310 -9.70 -20.62 7.97
CA PHE A 310 -9.86 -19.29 8.55
C PHE A 310 -10.18 -19.34 10.05
N ALA A 311 -11.07 -20.25 10.46
CA ALA A 311 -11.44 -20.38 11.88
C ALA A 311 -10.25 -20.78 12.77
N GLU A 312 -9.40 -21.68 12.29
CA GLU A 312 -8.17 -22.11 12.96
C GLU A 312 -7.16 -20.95 13.03
N TYR A 313 -6.93 -20.28 11.91
CA TYR A 313 -6.05 -19.12 11.83
C TYR A 313 -6.51 -17.99 12.76
N GLN A 314 -7.80 -17.60 12.68
CA GLN A 314 -8.34 -16.53 13.51
C GLN A 314 -8.19 -16.84 15.01
N ALA A 315 -8.36 -18.10 15.39
CA ALA A 315 -8.15 -18.52 16.78
C ALA A 315 -6.66 -18.42 17.19
N SER A 316 -5.74 -18.72 16.29
CA SER A 316 -4.29 -18.68 16.56
C SER A 316 -3.74 -17.26 16.76
N LEU A 317 -4.40 -16.25 16.20
CA LEU A 317 -4.00 -14.85 16.34
C LEU A 317 -4.18 -14.27 17.75
N HIS A 318 -5.03 -14.87 18.58
CA HIS A 318 -5.35 -14.41 19.94
C HIS A 318 -5.71 -12.92 20.05
N LEU A 319 -6.28 -12.34 19.00
CA LEU A 319 -6.66 -10.93 18.95
C LEU A 319 -7.84 -10.64 19.89
N LYS A 320 -7.91 -9.39 20.34
CA LYS A 320 -9.05 -8.82 21.04
C LYS A 320 -9.66 -7.72 20.17
N GLY A 321 -10.99 -7.72 20.05
CA GLY A 321 -11.69 -6.63 19.36
C GLY A 321 -11.54 -5.30 20.10
N LEU A 322 -11.67 -4.20 19.35
CA LEU A 322 -11.60 -2.86 19.89
C LEU A 322 -12.75 -2.59 20.88
N ASN A 323 -12.64 -1.50 21.62
CA ASN A 323 -13.66 -1.01 22.54
C ASN A 323 -14.13 -2.06 23.57
N GLY A 324 -13.24 -2.96 23.98
CA GLY A 324 -13.51 -3.95 25.02
C GLY A 324 -14.38 -5.13 24.56
N PHE A 325 -14.52 -5.36 23.26
CA PHE A 325 -15.31 -6.50 22.73
C PHE A 325 -14.84 -7.86 23.24
N GLY A 326 -13.54 -8.01 23.53
CA GLY A 326 -12.95 -9.26 24.01
C GLY A 326 -12.34 -10.12 22.90
N PRO A 327 -12.05 -11.42 23.17
CA PRO A 327 -11.35 -12.29 22.21
C PRO A 327 -12.12 -12.46 20.90
N LEU A 328 -11.40 -12.31 19.76
CA LEU A 328 -11.95 -12.49 18.42
C LEU A 328 -11.75 -13.93 17.93
N THR A 329 -12.82 -14.54 17.50
CA THR A 329 -12.85 -15.87 16.89
C THR A 329 -13.79 -15.87 15.70
N ALA A 330 -13.65 -16.82 14.79
CA ALA A 330 -14.57 -16.95 13.65
C ALA A 330 -16.07 -17.08 14.03
N ARG A 331 -16.35 -17.42 15.31
CA ARG A 331 -17.73 -17.61 15.82
C ARG A 331 -18.42 -16.30 16.22
N ASN A 332 -17.66 -15.27 16.58
CA ASN A 332 -18.19 -13.98 17.03
C ASN A 332 -17.74 -12.81 16.16
N TYR A 333 -17.03 -13.11 15.07
CA TYR A 333 -16.46 -12.07 14.21
C TYR A 333 -17.54 -11.29 13.46
N ASP A 334 -18.61 -11.95 13.02
CA ASP A 334 -19.80 -11.32 12.44
C ASP A 334 -20.41 -10.26 13.37
N THR A 335 -20.63 -10.63 14.61
CA THR A 335 -21.14 -9.72 15.65
C THR A 335 -20.17 -8.56 15.90
N TYR A 336 -18.86 -8.83 15.88
CA TYR A 336 -17.84 -7.78 16.02
C TYR A 336 -17.89 -6.79 14.85
N LEU A 337 -17.88 -7.29 13.61
CA LEU A 337 -17.94 -6.44 12.41
C LEU A 337 -19.22 -5.59 12.39
N VAL A 338 -20.36 -6.19 12.70
CA VAL A 338 -21.64 -5.47 12.73
C VAL A 338 -21.60 -4.35 13.74
N ARG A 339 -21.25 -4.63 14.99
CA ARG A 339 -21.31 -3.64 16.08
C ARG A 339 -20.21 -2.60 16.02
N GLN A 340 -19.01 -3.01 15.63
CA GLN A 340 -17.84 -2.13 15.66
C GLN A 340 -17.76 -1.23 14.44
N TYR A 341 -18.22 -1.68 13.27
CA TYR A 341 -17.97 -1.00 12.02
C TYR A 341 -19.21 -0.77 11.16
N LEU A 342 -20.03 -1.81 10.95
CA LEU A 342 -21.11 -1.73 9.96
C LEU A 342 -22.28 -0.87 10.43
N GLU A 343 -22.80 -1.12 11.63
CA GLU A 343 -23.86 -0.28 12.23
C GLU A 343 -23.41 1.17 12.44
N PRO A 344 -22.21 1.47 12.99
CA PRO A 344 -21.71 2.83 13.07
C PRO A 344 -21.58 3.52 11.70
N SER A 345 -21.09 2.79 10.68
CA SER A 345 -20.95 3.31 9.31
C SER A 345 -22.31 3.65 8.67
N ALA A 346 -23.29 2.75 8.80
CA ALA A 346 -24.67 2.98 8.34
C ALA A 346 -25.32 4.14 9.10
N THR A 347 -25.10 4.21 10.41
CA THR A 347 -25.59 5.30 11.28
C THR A 347 -25.07 6.65 10.81
N ALA A 348 -23.77 6.77 10.60
CA ALA A 348 -23.15 8.00 10.10
C ALA A 348 -23.70 8.40 8.71
N HIS A 349 -23.86 7.42 7.81
CA HIS A 349 -24.47 7.65 6.50
C HIS A 349 -25.89 8.18 6.62
N LEU A 350 -26.75 7.52 7.41
CA LEU A 350 -28.16 7.93 7.59
C LEU A 350 -28.28 9.28 8.29
N ALA A 351 -27.43 9.59 9.26
CA ALA A 351 -27.42 10.86 9.94
C ALA A 351 -27.04 12.03 9.01
N ALA A 352 -26.21 11.78 8.00
CA ALA A 352 -25.81 12.80 7.02
C ALA A 352 -26.88 13.09 5.96
N LEU A 353 -27.89 12.23 5.80
CA LEU A 353 -28.97 12.44 4.83
C LEU A 353 -30.02 13.44 5.36
N SER A 354 -30.68 14.17 4.43
CA SER A 354 -31.88 14.89 4.75
C SER A 354 -33.00 13.93 5.23
N ASP A 355 -34.01 14.42 5.96
CA ASP A 355 -35.12 13.57 6.43
C ASP A 355 -35.87 12.88 5.27
N ALA A 356 -36.01 13.58 4.13
CA ALA A 356 -36.67 13.03 2.95
C ALA A 356 -35.79 11.91 2.29
N ASP A 357 -34.49 12.16 2.14
CA ASP A 357 -33.57 11.19 1.55
C ASP A 357 -33.38 9.98 2.46
N ARG A 358 -33.29 10.20 3.79
CA ARG A 358 -33.23 9.12 4.78
C ARG A 358 -34.47 8.25 4.74
N THR A 359 -35.66 8.85 4.65
CA THR A 359 -36.92 8.11 4.54
C THR A 359 -36.94 7.27 3.26
N ALA A 360 -36.54 7.84 2.12
CA ALA A 360 -36.45 7.13 0.86
C ALA A 360 -35.40 5.99 0.90
N TYR A 361 -34.25 6.24 1.50
CA TYR A 361 -33.19 5.24 1.66
C TYR A 361 -33.65 4.05 2.50
N LEU A 362 -34.28 4.30 3.68
CA LEU A 362 -34.82 3.25 4.55
C LEU A 362 -35.94 2.45 3.89
N ALA A 363 -36.80 3.11 3.10
CA ALA A 363 -37.83 2.41 2.32
C ALA A 363 -37.24 1.47 1.26
N ALA A 364 -36.11 1.83 0.66
CA ALA A 364 -35.37 0.98 -0.27
C ALA A 364 -34.55 -0.13 0.42
N HIS A 365 -34.22 0.06 1.70
CA HIS A 365 -33.40 -0.85 2.50
C HIS A 365 -34.12 -1.27 3.79
N PRO A 366 -35.24 -2.01 3.70
CA PRO A 366 -36.12 -2.31 4.84
C PRO A 366 -35.48 -3.24 5.89
N PHE A 367 -34.30 -3.78 5.60
CA PHE A 367 -33.51 -4.58 6.54
C PHE A 367 -32.83 -3.73 7.63
N ILE A 368 -32.69 -2.41 7.40
CA ILE A 368 -32.08 -1.49 8.37
C ILE A 368 -33.16 -1.02 9.35
N GLY A 369 -33.05 -1.43 10.60
CA GLY A 369 -33.77 -0.82 11.71
C GLY A 369 -33.17 0.56 12.01
N TRP A 370 -34.02 1.59 12.14
CA TRP A 370 -33.61 2.94 12.50
C TRP A 370 -34.48 3.46 13.62
N ASP A 371 -33.90 3.76 14.77
CA ASP A 371 -34.62 4.26 15.94
C ASP A 371 -34.70 5.80 16.04
N GLY A 372 -34.19 6.51 15.04
CA GLY A 372 -34.04 7.96 14.98
C GLY A 372 -32.59 8.42 15.22
N GLU A 373 -31.72 7.57 15.73
CA GLU A 373 -30.35 7.90 16.12
C GLU A 373 -29.34 6.86 15.61
N THR A 374 -29.69 5.57 15.68
CA THR A 374 -28.77 4.46 15.34
C THR A 374 -29.38 3.47 14.35
N ALA A 375 -28.51 2.93 13.49
CA ALA A 375 -28.84 1.83 12.58
C ALA A 375 -28.59 0.48 13.24
N ALA A 376 -29.45 -0.51 12.98
CA ALA A 376 -29.27 -1.88 13.44
C ALA A 376 -29.70 -2.88 12.37
N PHE A 377 -28.93 -3.95 12.18
CA PHE A 377 -29.24 -5.04 11.24
C PHE A 377 -28.40 -6.29 11.56
N SER A 378 -28.79 -7.43 10.98
CA SER A 378 -28.01 -8.66 11.14
C SER A 378 -26.89 -8.76 10.11
N TRP A 379 -25.88 -9.61 10.40
CA TRP A 379 -24.83 -9.96 9.45
C TRP A 379 -25.40 -10.56 8.14
N ASN A 380 -26.43 -11.41 8.23
CA ASN A 380 -27.03 -12.01 7.05
C ASN A 380 -27.78 -10.99 6.17
N ASP A 381 -28.43 -10.01 6.78
CA ASP A 381 -29.07 -8.92 6.05
C ASP A 381 -28.02 -8.08 5.33
N PHE A 382 -26.90 -7.78 6.00
CA PHE A 382 -25.77 -7.09 5.40
C PHE A 382 -25.19 -7.88 4.21
N LEU A 383 -24.93 -9.19 4.35
CA LEU A 383 -24.44 -10.02 3.24
C LEU A 383 -25.40 -10.04 2.06
N THR A 384 -26.70 -10.01 2.30
CA THR A 384 -27.72 -9.90 1.26
C THR A 384 -27.65 -8.55 0.55
N HIS A 385 -27.49 -7.47 1.32
CA HIS A 385 -27.38 -6.11 0.82
C HIS A 385 -26.15 -5.88 -0.07
N VAL A 386 -24.99 -6.35 0.35
CA VAL A 386 -23.75 -6.17 -0.45
C VAL A 386 -23.75 -6.99 -1.75
N GLY A 387 -24.54 -8.05 -1.82
CA GLY A 387 -24.82 -8.77 -3.07
C GLY A 387 -23.68 -9.69 -3.52
N ALA A 388 -23.46 -9.76 -4.84
CA ALA A 388 -22.56 -10.74 -5.45
C ALA A 388 -21.09 -10.46 -5.15
N ARG A 389 -20.34 -11.53 -4.87
CA ARG A 389 -18.88 -11.50 -4.70
C ARG A 389 -18.16 -11.36 -6.05
N LYS A 390 -17.01 -10.69 -6.06
CA LYS A 390 -16.21 -10.47 -7.27
C LYS A 390 -15.35 -11.68 -7.62
N LYS A 391 -14.61 -12.23 -6.67
CA LYS A 391 -13.61 -13.27 -6.87
C LYS A 391 -14.21 -14.68 -6.77
N THR A 392 -13.62 -15.63 -7.48
CA THR A 392 -13.91 -17.07 -7.39
C THR A 392 -13.31 -17.69 -6.12
N ALA A 393 -13.29 -19.01 -6.00
CA ALA A 393 -12.65 -19.71 -4.88
C ALA A 393 -11.61 -20.72 -5.42
N PRO A 394 -10.36 -20.63 -4.95
CA PRO A 394 -9.77 -19.63 -4.05
C PRO A 394 -9.72 -18.23 -4.68
N ALA A 395 -9.71 -17.19 -3.85
CA ALA A 395 -9.79 -15.81 -4.29
C ALA A 395 -8.42 -15.19 -4.65
N PHE A 396 -7.33 -15.75 -4.10
CA PHE A 396 -5.96 -15.22 -4.20
C PHE A 396 -4.96 -16.25 -4.69
N ASP A 397 -4.91 -17.47 -4.13
CA ASP A 397 -4.06 -18.55 -4.64
C ASP A 397 -4.89 -19.48 -5.52
N ALA A 398 -5.21 -19.03 -6.73
CA ALA A 398 -6.05 -19.79 -7.66
C ALA A 398 -5.44 -21.14 -8.04
N PHE A 399 -6.25 -22.19 -8.09
CA PHE A 399 -5.83 -23.54 -8.46
C PHE A 399 -5.22 -23.64 -9.87
N ASP A 400 -5.58 -22.71 -10.74
CA ASP A 400 -5.06 -22.58 -12.12
C ASP A 400 -3.97 -21.51 -12.26
N LEU A 401 -3.47 -20.97 -11.16
CA LEU A 401 -2.43 -19.93 -11.11
C LEU A 401 -2.81 -18.63 -11.85
N SER A 402 -4.10 -18.33 -12.00
CA SER A 402 -4.59 -17.22 -12.83
C SER A 402 -4.63 -15.87 -12.11
N THR A 403 -4.47 -15.83 -10.80
CA THR A 403 -4.53 -14.56 -10.05
C THR A 403 -3.26 -13.73 -10.14
N GLY A 404 -3.38 -12.44 -9.87
CA GLY A 404 -2.24 -11.54 -9.78
C GLY A 404 -1.31 -11.88 -8.61
N GLU A 405 -1.87 -12.41 -7.55
CA GLU A 405 -1.13 -12.82 -6.37
C GLU A 405 -0.26 -14.06 -6.64
N ASN A 406 -0.70 -15.00 -7.49
CA ASN A 406 0.17 -16.07 -7.97
C ASN A 406 1.38 -15.52 -8.73
N ASN A 407 1.20 -14.44 -9.52
CA ASN A 407 2.32 -13.78 -10.21
C ASN A 407 3.24 -13.04 -9.24
N GLU A 408 2.71 -12.45 -8.17
CA GLU A 408 3.52 -11.77 -7.14
C GLU A 408 4.53 -12.73 -6.49
N PHE A 409 4.20 -14.02 -6.40
CA PHE A 409 5.09 -15.06 -5.92
C PHE A 409 5.84 -15.79 -7.05
N GLY A 410 5.92 -15.23 -8.25
CA GLY A 410 6.74 -15.74 -9.36
C GLY A 410 8.23 -15.85 -8.99
N LYS A 411 9.05 -16.51 -9.87
CA LYS A 411 10.49 -16.67 -9.61
C LYS A 411 11.27 -16.93 -10.90
N GLY A 412 12.37 -16.23 -11.10
CA GLY A 412 13.19 -16.38 -12.31
C GLY A 412 12.31 -16.22 -13.55
N THR A 413 12.26 -17.22 -14.42
CA THR A 413 11.40 -17.22 -15.61
C THR A 413 9.98 -17.76 -15.36
N THR A 414 9.67 -18.23 -14.14
CA THR A 414 8.34 -18.73 -13.75
C THR A 414 7.44 -17.57 -13.38
N LEU A 415 6.39 -17.35 -14.19
CA LEU A 415 5.46 -16.23 -14.02
C LEU A 415 4.65 -16.34 -12.72
N ALA A 416 4.13 -17.52 -12.40
CA ALA A 416 3.18 -17.72 -11.31
C ALA A 416 3.51 -18.99 -10.51
N ARG A 417 3.31 -18.93 -9.19
CA ARG A 417 3.47 -20.08 -8.28
C ARG A 417 2.35 -20.08 -7.25
N HIS A 418 2.04 -21.26 -6.74
CA HIS A 418 1.28 -21.37 -5.50
C HIS A 418 2.09 -20.84 -4.32
N PHE A 419 1.42 -20.14 -3.45
CA PHE A 419 2.01 -19.60 -2.22
C PHE A 419 1.33 -20.13 -0.95
N THR A 420 0.26 -20.93 -1.10
CA THR A 420 -0.38 -21.67 -0.02
C THR A 420 -0.28 -23.19 -0.25
N ALA A 421 -0.19 -23.95 0.82
CA ALA A 421 -0.20 -25.40 0.72
C ALA A 421 -1.52 -25.90 0.14
N TYR A 422 -2.63 -25.21 0.43
CA TYR A 422 -3.96 -25.56 -0.08
C TYR A 422 -4.07 -25.34 -1.58
N GLY A 423 -3.59 -24.23 -2.12
CA GLY A 423 -3.55 -23.95 -3.55
C GLY A 423 -2.76 -25.03 -4.30
N LEU A 424 -1.56 -25.35 -3.79
CA LEU A 424 -0.69 -26.38 -4.38
C LEU A 424 -1.30 -27.78 -4.33
N GLU A 425 -1.98 -28.16 -3.24
CA GLU A 425 -2.63 -29.48 -3.11
C GLU A 425 -3.74 -29.68 -4.15
N HIS A 426 -4.39 -28.58 -4.55
CA HIS A 426 -5.52 -28.58 -5.49
C HIS A 426 -5.15 -28.03 -6.87
N ASP A 427 -3.84 -27.98 -7.19
CA ASP A 427 -3.36 -27.48 -8.50
C ASP A 427 -4.05 -28.16 -9.68
N THR A 428 -4.48 -27.35 -10.65
CA THR A 428 -5.10 -27.81 -11.89
C THR A 428 -4.23 -27.60 -13.13
N THR A 429 -3.02 -27.03 -12.96
CA THR A 429 -2.10 -26.73 -14.07
C THR A 429 -1.13 -27.87 -14.38
N GLY A 430 -1.06 -28.87 -13.49
CA GLY A 430 -0.16 -30.01 -13.62
C GLY A 430 1.16 -29.85 -12.87
N VAL A 431 1.25 -28.95 -11.91
CA VAL A 431 2.39 -28.87 -11.00
C VAL A 431 2.49 -30.16 -10.20
N THR A 432 3.64 -30.84 -10.28
CA THR A 432 3.85 -32.14 -9.61
C THR A 432 4.49 -32.03 -8.23
N ALA A 433 4.90 -30.82 -7.82
CA ALA A 433 5.46 -30.56 -6.51
C ALA A 433 4.48 -30.94 -5.39
N LYS A 434 5.01 -31.51 -4.30
CA LYS A 434 4.21 -31.90 -3.13
C LYS A 434 4.36 -30.94 -1.95
N ARG A 435 5.21 -29.92 -2.11
CA ARG A 435 5.47 -28.89 -1.10
C ARG A 435 5.73 -27.58 -1.83
N LEU A 436 5.40 -26.49 -1.21
CA LEU A 436 5.79 -25.15 -1.66
C LEU A 436 7.31 -25.07 -1.81
N ASP A 437 7.78 -24.25 -2.73
CA ASP A 437 9.19 -23.93 -2.87
C ASP A 437 9.74 -23.39 -1.55
N SER A 438 10.99 -23.72 -1.24
CA SER A 438 11.60 -23.45 0.06
C SER A 438 11.72 -21.96 0.41
N ASP A 439 11.67 -21.07 -0.58
CA ASP A 439 11.72 -19.61 -0.42
C ASP A 439 10.34 -19.00 -0.05
N VAL A 440 9.23 -19.64 -0.45
CA VAL A 440 7.87 -19.10 -0.29
C VAL A 440 7.53 -18.75 1.16
N PRO A 441 7.80 -19.58 2.19
CA PRO A 441 7.52 -19.20 3.58
C PRO A 441 8.29 -17.94 4.03
N GLY A 442 9.50 -17.73 3.51
CA GLY A 442 10.27 -16.51 3.75
C GLY A 442 9.64 -15.29 3.08
N LEU A 443 9.20 -15.43 1.84
CA LEU A 443 8.52 -14.37 1.08
C LEU A 443 7.20 -13.96 1.74
N LEU A 444 6.40 -14.93 2.22
CA LEU A 444 5.16 -14.65 2.92
C LEU A 444 5.40 -13.77 4.16
N ARG A 445 6.42 -14.06 4.96
CA ARG A 445 6.80 -13.21 6.11
C ARG A 445 7.23 -11.81 5.72
N LEU A 446 7.96 -11.68 4.61
CA LEU A 446 8.38 -10.37 4.05
C LEU A 446 7.20 -9.56 3.51
N MET A 447 6.07 -10.19 3.18
CA MET A 447 4.89 -9.55 2.61
C MET A 447 3.73 -9.39 3.61
N ASN A 448 3.88 -9.87 4.86
CA ASN A 448 2.77 -9.90 5.82
C ASN A 448 2.99 -8.97 7.03
N PRO A 449 2.21 -7.87 7.16
CA PRO A 449 2.29 -7.01 8.34
C PRO A 449 1.93 -7.74 9.64
N MET A 450 1.06 -8.77 9.59
CA MET A 450 0.66 -9.53 10.78
C MET A 450 1.84 -10.28 11.42
N TYR A 451 2.84 -10.71 10.63
CA TYR A 451 4.08 -11.26 11.18
C TYR A 451 4.75 -10.28 12.15
N HIS A 452 4.82 -9.00 11.78
CA HIS A 452 5.46 -7.94 12.56
C HIS A 452 4.59 -7.39 13.70
N LEU A 453 3.29 -7.66 13.70
CA LEU A 453 2.36 -7.20 14.74
C LEU A 453 2.00 -8.30 15.73
N VAL A 454 1.89 -9.55 15.29
CA VAL A 454 1.39 -10.67 16.11
C VAL A 454 2.50 -11.68 16.44
N GLU A 455 3.18 -12.23 15.42
CA GLU A 455 4.19 -13.29 15.65
C GLU A 455 5.46 -12.72 16.29
N LYS A 456 5.91 -11.56 15.81
CA LYS A 456 7.11 -10.88 16.32
C LYS A 456 6.89 -9.38 16.38
N ALA A 457 6.18 -8.93 17.42
CA ALA A 457 5.87 -7.50 17.60
C ALA A 457 7.13 -6.61 17.43
N ASN A 458 7.08 -5.76 16.39
CA ASN A 458 8.19 -4.91 16.03
C ASN A 458 8.17 -3.61 16.87
N PRO A 459 9.25 -3.25 17.59
CA PRO A 459 9.29 -2.02 18.38
C PRO A 459 9.33 -0.75 17.51
N HIS A 460 9.86 -0.85 16.28
CA HIS A 460 10.00 0.27 15.33
C HIS A 460 8.78 0.43 14.40
N ARG A 461 7.66 -0.23 14.70
CA ARG A 461 6.42 -0.06 13.95
C ARG A 461 5.81 1.34 14.15
N SER A 462 5.01 1.78 13.21
CA SER A 462 4.13 2.95 13.34
C SER A 462 3.34 2.92 14.64
N LYS A 463 3.12 4.09 15.23
CA LYS A 463 2.30 4.25 16.44
C LYS A 463 0.91 4.83 16.15
N HIS A 464 0.69 5.32 14.93
CA HIS A 464 -0.56 5.92 14.49
C HIS A 464 -1.00 5.26 13.19
N TRP A 465 -2.24 4.79 13.14
CA TRP A 465 -2.81 4.03 12.03
C TRP A 465 -4.13 4.63 11.59
N TRP A 466 -4.22 4.96 10.32
CA TRP A 466 -5.44 5.36 9.62
C TRP A 466 -5.82 4.27 8.65
N ILE A 467 -6.90 3.53 8.93
CA ILE A 467 -7.32 2.38 8.13
C ILE A 467 -8.74 2.60 7.63
N ARG A 468 -8.96 2.44 6.32
CA ARG A 468 -10.26 2.65 5.68
C ARG A 468 -10.62 1.51 4.74
N LEU A 469 -11.91 1.18 4.68
CA LEU A 469 -12.43 0.13 3.80
C LEU A 469 -13.88 0.45 3.40
N GLY A 470 -14.26 0.21 2.16
CA GLY A 470 -15.66 0.27 1.74
C GLY A 470 -16.44 -0.97 2.21
N THR A 471 -17.68 -0.81 2.68
CA THR A 471 -18.50 -1.94 3.12
C THR A 471 -18.89 -2.88 1.98
N LYS A 472 -18.87 -2.40 0.72
CA LYS A 472 -19.07 -3.19 -0.51
C LYS A 472 -17.77 -3.57 -1.21
N ASP A 473 -16.62 -3.47 -0.53
CA ASP A 473 -15.36 -3.91 -1.09
C ASP A 473 -15.32 -5.44 -1.23
N SER A 474 -15.52 -5.90 -2.45
CA SER A 474 -15.50 -7.32 -2.80
C SER A 474 -14.14 -7.81 -3.33
N ASP A 475 -13.08 -7.01 -3.23
CA ASP A 475 -11.71 -7.44 -3.55
C ASP A 475 -11.01 -8.11 -2.37
N THR A 476 -11.49 -7.88 -1.14
CA THR A 476 -10.94 -8.46 0.09
C THR A 476 -12.04 -8.87 1.08
N SER A 477 -11.65 -9.40 2.22
CA SER A 477 -12.54 -9.64 3.37
C SER A 477 -12.48 -8.46 4.34
N LEU A 478 -13.61 -8.11 4.92
CA LEU A 478 -13.68 -7.11 6.00
C LEU A 478 -12.80 -7.50 7.20
N THR A 479 -12.58 -8.80 7.42
CA THR A 479 -11.76 -9.30 8.54
C THR A 479 -10.29 -8.93 8.40
N VAL A 480 -9.78 -8.72 7.18
CA VAL A 480 -8.36 -8.42 6.94
C VAL A 480 -7.96 -7.08 7.56
N SER A 481 -8.72 -6.01 7.25
CA SER A 481 -8.47 -4.70 7.85
C SER A 481 -8.81 -4.66 9.35
N ALA A 482 -9.85 -5.38 9.78
CA ALA A 482 -10.21 -5.47 11.19
C ALA A 482 -9.18 -6.23 12.04
N ASN A 483 -8.55 -7.29 11.51
CA ASN A 483 -7.42 -7.97 12.16
C ASN A 483 -6.19 -7.05 12.26
N LEU A 484 -5.87 -6.33 11.18
CA LEU A 484 -4.77 -5.35 11.18
C LEU A 484 -4.96 -4.31 12.29
N ALA A 485 -6.17 -3.72 12.38
CA ALA A 485 -6.53 -2.74 13.39
C ALA A 485 -6.47 -3.32 14.81
N ALA A 486 -7.04 -4.52 15.01
CA ALA A 486 -7.03 -5.18 16.31
C ALA A 486 -5.62 -5.56 16.77
N ALA A 487 -4.74 -5.96 15.84
CA ALA A 487 -3.35 -6.28 16.14
C ALA A 487 -2.56 -5.03 16.57
N ALA A 488 -2.66 -3.94 15.82
CA ALA A 488 -2.00 -2.68 16.16
C ALA A 488 -2.52 -2.11 17.50
N ALA A 489 -3.83 -2.04 17.69
CA ALA A 489 -4.44 -1.58 18.94
C ALA A 489 -4.08 -2.47 20.13
N GLY A 490 -3.97 -3.80 19.92
CA GLY A 490 -3.52 -4.76 20.94
C GLY A 490 -2.09 -4.51 21.43
N LEU A 491 -1.26 -3.83 20.63
CA LEU A 491 0.09 -3.39 20.97
C LEU A 491 0.14 -1.98 21.59
N GLY A 492 -1.03 -1.34 21.80
CA GLY A 492 -1.14 -0.01 22.39
C GLY A 492 -0.94 1.13 21.39
N ASP A 493 -1.00 0.85 20.09
CA ASP A 493 -0.92 1.88 19.05
C ASP A 493 -2.26 2.61 18.92
N ASP A 494 -2.22 3.87 18.46
CA ASP A 494 -3.37 4.70 18.16
C ASP A 494 -3.93 4.30 16.80
N VAL A 495 -5.19 3.83 16.77
CA VAL A 495 -5.81 3.27 15.56
C VAL A 495 -7.13 3.97 15.26
N ASP A 496 -7.18 4.67 14.17
CA ASP A 496 -8.38 5.23 13.58
C ASP A 496 -8.81 4.34 12.40
N HIS A 497 -9.78 3.45 12.67
CA HIS A 497 -10.28 2.48 11.69
C HIS A 497 -11.79 2.57 11.57
N LEU A 498 -12.29 2.83 10.35
CA LEU A 498 -13.70 2.81 10.04
C LEU A 498 -13.97 2.29 8.63
N TYR A 499 -15.25 1.95 8.37
CA TYR A 499 -15.72 1.56 7.05
C TYR A 499 -16.57 2.67 6.44
N TYR A 500 -16.52 2.78 5.11
CA TYR A 500 -17.37 3.68 4.33
C TYR A 500 -18.63 2.93 3.88
N TRP A 501 -19.80 3.34 4.38
CA TRP A 501 -21.06 2.70 4.03
C TRP A 501 -21.32 2.75 2.52
N ASP A 502 -21.74 1.62 1.93
CA ASP A 502 -22.07 1.45 0.52
C ASP A 502 -20.95 1.78 -0.48
N GLN A 503 -19.72 1.98 -0.01
CA GLN A 503 -18.58 2.23 -0.89
C GLN A 503 -17.87 0.93 -1.27
N GLY A 504 -17.34 0.91 -2.51
CA GLY A 504 -16.55 -0.19 -3.06
C GLY A 504 -15.05 -0.06 -2.80
N HIS A 505 -14.28 -0.88 -3.53
CA HIS A 505 -12.83 -0.91 -3.46
C HIS A 505 -12.19 0.43 -3.84
N GLY A 506 -11.24 0.91 -3.06
CA GLY A 506 -10.49 2.13 -3.31
C GLY A 506 -11.20 3.42 -2.93
N ALA A 507 -12.36 3.36 -2.29
CA ALA A 507 -13.05 4.56 -1.82
C ALA A 507 -12.21 5.35 -0.80
N ASN A 508 -12.27 6.68 -0.92
CA ASN A 508 -11.71 7.64 0.02
C ASN A 508 -12.70 8.80 0.15
N THR A 509 -13.56 8.75 1.14
CA THR A 509 -14.66 9.71 1.32
C THR A 509 -14.36 10.81 2.33
N ASP A 510 -13.27 10.66 3.10
CA ASP A 510 -12.84 11.57 4.17
C ASP A 510 -11.38 12.07 4.00
N PRO A 511 -10.95 12.50 2.78
CA PRO A 511 -9.55 12.90 2.55
C PRO A 511 -9.15 14.14 3.37
N GLY A 512 -10.08 15.04 3.68
CA GLY A 512 -9.83 16.20 4.55
C GLY A 512 -9.60 15.81 6.01
N ASP A 513 -10.31 14.80 6.49
CA ASP A 513 -10.16 14.28 7.84
C ASP A 513 -8.80 13.59 8.01
N PHE A 514 -8.32 12.91 6.95
CA PHE A 514 -6.98 12.36 6.93
C PHE A 514 -5.89 13.44 7.10
N ILE A 515 -6.01 14.57 6.40
CA ILE A 515 -5.07 15.70 6.55
C ILE A 515 -5.16 16.31 7.95
N THR A 516 -6.38 16.44 8.48
CA THR A 516 -6.62 16.91 9.85
C THR A 516 -6.03 15.95 10.89
N TRP A 517 -6.18 14.64 10.68
CA TRP A 517 -5.58 13.61 11.52
C TRP A 517 -4.05 13.71 11.54
N ILE A 518 -3.41 13.90 10.36
CA ILE A 518 -1.95 14.13 10.30
C ILE A 518 -1.56 15.35 11.14
N ALA A 519 -2.27 16.48 11.01
CA ALA A 519 -2.04 17.67 11.84
C ALA A 519 -2.14 17.36 13.34
N GLY A 520 -3.17 16.60 13.74
CA GLY A 520 -3.41 16.20 15.12
C GLY A 520 -2.30 15.37 15.74
N ILE A 521 -1.87 14.30 15.05
CA ILE A 521 -0.83 13.38 15.56
C ILE A 521 0.59 13.96 15.50
N THR A 522 0.84 14.89 14.58
CA THR A 522 2.16 15.54 14.44
C THR A 522 2.26 16.83 15.23
N GLY A 523 1.14 17.42 15.64
CA GLY A 523 1.09 18.74 16.25
C GLY A 523 1.49 19.87 15.29
N HIS A 524 1.62 19.59 14.00
CA HIS A 524 2.03 20.57 12.99
C HIS A 524 0.91 21.56 12.68
N ARG A 525 1.28 22.83 12.56
CA ARG A 525 0.43 23.92 12.06
C ARG A 525 1.22 24.68 11.00
N THR A 526 0.67 24.78 9.81
CA THR A 526 1.31 25.50 8.72
C THR A 526 1.52 26.98 9.09
N GLU A 527 2.75 27.41 9.17
CA GLU A 527 3.10 28.81 9.35
C GLU A 527 2.97 29.52 8.00
N ARG A 528 2.05 30.48 7.92
CA ARG A 528 1.91 31.40 6.79
C ARG A 528 2.61 32.71 7.18
N ARG A 529 3.62 33.13 6.42
CA ARG A 529 4.45 34.34 6.66
C ARG A 529 3.96 35.53 5.84
#